data_80263d56e65e9e2fb854b96c3d4a092f
#
_entry.id   80263d56e65e9e2fb854b96c3d4a092f
#
_cell.length_a   1.000
_cell.length_b   1.000
_cell.length_c   1.000
_cell.angle_alpha   90.00
_cell.angle_beta   90.00
_cell.angle_gamma   90.00
#
_symmetry.space_group_name_H-M   'P 1'
#
loop_
_entity.id
_entity.type
_entity.pdbx_description
1 polymer ?
#
loop_
_entity_poly.entity_id
_entity_poly.type
_entity_poly.pdbx_seq_one_letter_code
_entity_poly.pdbx_strand_id
1 'polypeptide(L)'
;MSLSAVLALPATAVPLAAPSAPDLATTDGFRRTCAAQPVNADVLRTDDERLAWAICRDVDQVRQLSTWARRGLARINHLQPEDQAAVVAEVERKMDEVRAEMRRTRLQLERVQLGAGRSLRIAPGQWQVDLDGDGELSVWERHFFALPKRRHGEPQFGMPSDDAGHYERHYDLNAVIDLDQSDVLWALSYHQFIEGLLINIRAFDVDLQRRELVLARPALLRQAHGLIGRGLATSGRLRDAVLAETDDQNEWISHPRQVNSVFPIPLEAADFTTWRVMLDQVGVLWHGRHLLPTTAGAGGLLGSLAPVCPAGQGLDIAKLYLQPPPAGTRASLNRLPAALTTMCRKVDAAHPLSPLPGRLERDTAGATGMSALRYLYWVN
;
A
#
# COMPACT_ATOMS: atom_id res chain seq x y z
N MET A 1 -30.96 -60.11 -42.03
CA MET A 1 -30.09 -59.57 -40.96
C MET A 1 -29.14 -58.54 -41.58
N SER A 2 -29.52 -57.24 -41.56
CA SER A 2 -28.68 -56.17 -42.13
C SER A 2 -28.04 -55.41 -40.98
N LEU A 3 -26.74 -55.43 -40.86
CA LEU A 3 -25.96 -54.60 -39.95
C LEU A 3 -25.75 -53.21 -40.58
N SER A 4 -26.35 -52.18 -40.00
CA SER A 4 -26.03 -50.80 -40.34
C SER A 4 -24.86 -50.35 -39.49
N ALA A 5 -23.69 -50.11 -40.13
CA ALA A 5 -22.55 -49.50 -39.50
C ALA A 5 -22.74 -47.99 -39.38
N VAL A 6 -22.82 -47.51 -38.14
CA VAL A 6 -22.83 -46.06 -37.83
C VAL A 6 -21.36 -45.57 -37.84
N LEU A 7 -21.00 -44.81 -38.87
CA LEU A 7 -19.73 -44.08 -38.92
C LEU A 7 -19.78 -42.89 -37.95
N ALA A 8 -19.05 -42.96 -36.84
CA ALA A 8 -18.80 -41.85 -35.96
C ALA A 8 -17.75 -40.92 -36.57
N LEU A 9 -18.12 -39.70 -36.93
CA LEU A 9 -17.22 -38.64 -37.35
C LEU A 9 -16.38 -38.17 -36.14
N PRO A 10 -15.09 -37.99 -36.30
CA PRO A 10 -14.26 -37.44 -35.22
C PRO A 10 -14.64 -35.97 -34.98
N ALA A 11 -14.97 -35.64 -33.76
CA ALA A 11 -15.17 -34.26 -33.32
C ALA A 11 -13.81 -33.51 -33.46
N THR A 12 -13.74 -32.61 -34.43
CA THR A 12 -12.62 -31.67 -34.56
C THR A 12 -12.64 -30.78 -33.34
N ALA A 13 -11.68 -30.98 -32.43
CA ALA A 13 -11.42 -30.05 -31.33
C ALA A 13 -11.05 -28.70 -31.92
N VAL A 14 -11.92 -27.72 -31.76
CA VAL A 14 -11.59 -26.30 -32.05
C VAL A 14 -10.43 -25.93 -31.14
N PRO A 15 -9.27 -25.51 -31.67
CA PRO A 15 -8.19 -25.05 -30.82
C PRO A 15 -8.68 -23.88 -29.99
N LEU A 16 -8.65 -24.00 -28.66
CA LEU A 16 -8.84 -22.85 -27.77
C LEU A 16 -7.80 -21.80 -28.20
N ALA A 17 -8.29 -20.63 -28.61
CA ALA A 17 -7.42 -19.51 -28.92
C ALA A 17 -6.53 -19.27 -27.71
N ALA A 18 -5.21 -19.13 -27.95
CA ALA A 18 -4.27 -18.78 -26.89
C ALA A 18 -4.78 -17.48 -26.25
N PRO A 19 -4.77 -17.38 -24.90
CA PRO A 19 -5.18 -16.17 -24.23
C PRO A 19 -4.37 -15.00 -24.79
N SER A 20 -5.05 -13.94 -25.22
CA SER A 20 -4.40 -12.72 -25.68
C SER A 20 -3.61 -12.12 -24.52
N ALA A 21 -2.41 -11.57 -24.80
CA ALA A 21 -1.64 -10.85 -23.79
C ALA A 21 -2.49 -9.76 -23.11
N PRO A 22 -2.32 -9.50 -21.81
CA PRO A 22 -3.08 -8.47 -21.11
C PRO A 22 -2.81 -7.09 -21.76
N ASP A 23 -3.87 -6.32 -21.97
CA ASP A 23 -3.77 -4.91 -22.42
C ASP A 23 -4.34 -4.00 -21.34
N LEU A 24 -3.47 -3.24 -20.67
CA LEU A 24 -3.83 -2.25 -19.66
C LEU A 24 -3.47 -0.81 -20.09
N ALA A 25 -3.07 -0.64 -21.37
CA ALA A 25 -2.67 0.64 -21.90
C ALA A 25 -3.79 1.38 -22.65
N THR A 26 -4.92 0.73 -22.88
CA THR A 26 -6.08 1.35 -23.53
C THR A 26 -7.34 1.16 -22.71
N THR A 27 -8.33 2.06 -22.83
CA THR A 27 -9.62 1.97 -22.11
C THR A 27 -10.31 0.63 -22.37
N ASP A 28 -10.41 0.23 -23.63
CA ASP A 28 -11.07 -1.03 -24.00
C ASP A 28 -10.24 -2.26 -23.62
N GLY A 29 -8.92 -2.17 -23.73
CA GLY A 29 -8.00 -3.21 -23.31
C GLY A 29 -8.10 -3.47 -21.81
N PHE A 30 -8.03 -2.41 -20.99
CA PHE A 30 -8.21 -2.49 -19.55
C PHE A 30 -9.54 -3.14 -19.19
N ARG A 31 -10.65 -2.66 -19.78
CA ARG A 31 -11.99 -3.21 -19.51
C ARG A 31 -12.07 -4.70 -19.85
N ARG A 32 -11.59 -5.11 -21.03
CA ARG A 32 -11.57 -6.53 -21.43
C ARG A 32 -10.66 -7.36 -20.53
N THR A 33 -9.44 -6.88 -20.28
CA THR A 33 -8.46 -7.59 -19.45
C THR A 33 -9.01 -7.82 -18.04
N CYS A 34 -9.57 -6.79 -17.40
CA CYS A 34 -10.08 -6.92 -16.04
C CYS A 34 -11.39 -7.73 -15.97
N ALA A 35 -12.27 -7.62 -16.98
CA ALA A 35 -13.49 -8.45 -17.04
C ALA A 35 -13.20 -9.95 -17.26
N ALA A 36 -12.10 -10.28 -17.93
CA ALA A 36 -11.70 -11.66 -18.21
C ALA A 36 -10.90 -12.31 -17.07
N GLN A 37 -10.62 -11.59 -15.97
CA GLN A 37 -9.78 -12.11 -14.89
C GLN A 37 -10.46 -13.30 -14.18
N PRO A 38 -9.72 -14.40 -13.95
CA PRO A 38 -10.24 -15.54 -13.25
C PRO A 38 -10.47 -15.22 -11.76
N VAL A 39 -11.52 -15.82 -11.19
CA VAL A 39 -11.77 -15.75 -9.74
C VAL A 39 -10.65 -16.48 -8.96
N ASN A 40 -10.21 -17.63 -9.48
CA ASN A 40 -9.10 -18.38 -8.92
C ASN A 40 -7.79 -18.01 -9.62
N ALA A 41 -6.89 -17.36 -8.88
CA ALA A 41 -5.59 -16.95 -9.38
C ALA A 41 -4.59 -18.11 -9.63
N ASP A 42 -4.89 -19.32 -9.20
CA ASP A 42 -4.00 -20.48 -9.42
C ASP A 42 -3.96 -20.94 -10.89
N VAL A 43 -4.90 -20.49 -11.70
CA VAL A 43 -4.92 -20.78 -13.15
C VAL A 43 -3.99 -19.89 -13.96
N LEU A 44 -3.51 -18.78 -13.38
CA LEU A 44 -2.58 -17.84 -14.02
C LEU A 44 -1.23 -18.52 -14.30
N ARG A 45 -0.74 -18.41 -15.53
CA ARG A 45 0.45 -19.12 -16.01
C ARG A 45 1.68 -18.23 -16.15
N THR A 46 1.48 -17.00 -16.62
CA THR A 46 2.57 -16.06 -16.91
C THR A 46 2.66 -14.97 -15.85
N ASP A 47 3.81 -14.30 -15.79
CA ASP A 47 4.02 -13.16 -14.89
C ASP A 47 3.18 -11.96 -15.29
N ASP A 48 3.01 -11.73 -16.61
CA ASP A 48 2.15 -10.67 -17.14
C ASP A 48 0.67 -10.88 -16.72
N GLU A 49 0.18 -12.14 -16.76
CA GLU A 49 -1.17 -12.47 -16.28
C GLU A 49 -1.31 -12.21 -14.77
N ARG A 50 -0.31 -12.59 -13.96
CA ARG A 50 -0.32 -12.37 -12.52
C ARG A 50 -0.30 -10.89 -12.16
N LEU A 51 0.55 -10.12 -12.84
CA LEU A 51 0.67 -8.68 -12.63
C LEU A 51 -0.61 -7.97 -13.06
N ALA A 52 -1.15 -8.27 -14.24
CA ALA A 52 -2.42 -7.71 -14.70
C ALA A 52 -3.58 -8.10 -13.78
N TRP A 53 -3.61 -9.34 -13.28
CA TRP A 53 -4.60 -9.80 -12.32
C TRP A 53 -4.52 -8.97 -11.02
N ALA A 54 -3.33 -8.78 -10.47
CA ALA A 54 -3.13 -7.98 -9.26
C ALA A 54 -3.63 -6.54 -9.46
N ILE A 55 -3.25 -5.88 -10.55
CA ILE A 55 -3.70 -4.52 -10.89
C ILE A 55 -5.23 -4.45 -10.99
N CYS A 56 -5.87 -5.38 -11.72
CA CYS A 56 -7.32 -5.40 -11.85
C CYS A 56 -8.03 -5.59 -10.50
N ARG A 57 -7.47 -6.42 -9.62
CA ARG A 57 -8.02 -6.65 -8.27
C ARG A 57 -7.86 -5.42 -7.38
N ASP A 58 -6.73 -4.73 -7.46
CA ASP A 58 -6.48 -3.51 -6.69
C ASP A 58 -7.43 -2.38 -7.14
N VAL A 59 -7.64 -2.21 -8.45
CA VAL A 59 -8.62 -1.26 -8.98
C VAL A 59 -10.04 -1.60 -8.53
N ASP A 60 -10.44 -2.89 -8.59
CA ASP A 60 -11.74 -3.33 -8.09
C ASP A 60 -11.89 -3.10 -6.57
N GLN A 61 -10.81 -3.29 -5.80
CA GLN A 61 -10.76 -2.99 -4.37
C GLN A 61 -10.99 -1.49 -4.09
N VAL A 62 -10.35 -0.60 -4.87
CA VAL A 62 -10.58 0.85 -4.79
C VAL A 62 -12.04 1.18 -5.06
N ARG A 63 -12.63 0.60 -6.13
CA ARG A 63 -14.03 0.77 -6.48
C ARG A 63 -14.95 0.32 -5.33
N GLN A 64 -14.73 -0.88 -4.78
CA GLN A 64 -15.53 -1.41 -3.68
C GLN A 64 -15.43 -0.55 -2.42
N LEU A 65 -14.23 -0.03 -2.10
CA LEU A 65 -14.02 0.86 -0.96
C LEU A 65 -14.70 2.22 -1.17
N SER A 66 -14.61 2.80 -2.36
CA SER A 66 -15.25 4.08 -2.70
C SER A 66 -16.78 3.97 -2.59
N THR A 67 -17.36 2.91 -3.18
CA THR A 67 -18.80 2.65 -3.09
C THR A 67 -19.25 2.44 -1.63
N TRP A 68 -18.47 1.69 -0.85
CA TRP A 68 -18.77 1.46 0.57
C TRP A 68 -18.66 2.75 1.39
N ALA A 69 -17.60 3.53 1.19
CA ALA A 69 -17.37 4.80 1.89
C ALA A 69 -18.49 5.81 1.61
N ARG A 70 -18.93 5.95 0.35
CA ARG A 70 -20.05 6.83 -0.02
C ARG A 70 -21.33 6.46 0.73
N ARG A 71 -21.68 5.17 0.79
CA ARG A 71 -22.85 4.68 1.52
C ARG A 71 -22.71 4.86 3.03
N GLY A 72 -21.52 4.66 3.58
CA GLY A 72 -21.22 4.75 5.00
C GLY A 72 -21.20 6.21 5.50
N LEU A 73 -20.55 7.12 4.75
CA LEU A 73 -20.48 8.53 5.13
C LEU A 73 -21.86 9.18 5.25
N ALA A 74 -22.82 8.80 4.39
CA ALA A 74 -24.21 9.27 4.50
C ALA A 74 -24.87 8.85 5.83
N ARG A 75 -24.47 7.74 6.42
CA ARG A 75 -25.00 7.23 7.70
C ARG A 75 -24.31 7.84 8.91
N ILE A 76 -22.98 8.08 8.81
CA ILE A 76 -22.15 8.57 9.93
C ILE A 76 -22.68 9.92 10.43
N ASN A 77 -23.14 10.80 9.56
CA ASN A 77 -23.67 12.12 9.93
C ASN A 77 -24.97 12.05 10.76
N HIS A 78 -25.64 10.89 10.84
CA HIS A 78 -26.89 10.67 11.56
C HIS A 78 -26.77 9.54 12.60
N LEU A 79 -25.55 9.18 13.01
CA LEU A 79 -25.27 8.04 13.88
C LEU A 79 -25.82 8.31 15.29
N GLN A 80 -26.75 7.47 15.71
CA GLN A 80 -27.21 7.44 17.09
C GLN A 80 -26.24 6.59 17.95
N PRO A 81 -26.14 6.86 19.27
CA PRO A 81 -25.25 6.10 20.15
C PRO A 81 -25.48 4.58 20.11
N GLU A 82 -26.71 4.14 19.92
CA GLU A 82 -27.11 2.72 19.81
C GLU A 82 -26.57 2.05 18.52
N ASP A 83 -26.32 2.81 17.45
CA ASP A 83 -25.84 2.29 16.18
C ASP A 83 -24.31 2.13 16.12
N GLN A 84 -23.59 2.69 17.08
CA GLN A 84 -22.13 2.72 17.07
C GLN A 84 -21.50 1.32 17.01
N ALA A 85 -22.05 0.36 17.76
CA ALA A 85 -21.55 -1.01 17.76
C ALA A 85 -21.74 -1.70 16.38
N ALA A 86 -22.87 -1.45 15.71
CA ALA A 86 -23.14 -1.98 14.38
C ALA A 86 -22.18 -1.38 13.34
N VAL A 87 -21.89 -0.10 13.42
CA VAL A 87 -20.94 0.58 12.52
C VAL A 87 -19.52 0.06 12.75
N VAL A 88 -19.08 -0.09 13.99
CA VAL A 88 -17.77 -0.69 14.30
C VAL A 88 -17.66 -2.09 13.70
N ALA A 89 -18.67 -2.94 13.88
CA ALA A 89 -18.69 -4.29 13.32
C ALA A 89 -18.67 -4.28 11.78
N GLU A 90 -19.36 -3.33 11.12
CA GLU A 90 -19.33 -3.18 9.68
C GLU A 90 -17.95 -2.75 9.18
N VAL A 91 -17.32 -1.78 9.83
CA VAL A 91 -15.94 -1.34 9.53
C VAL A 91 -14.95 -2.50 9.70
N GLU A 92 -15.05 -3.24 10.80
CA GLU A 92 -14.19 -4.40 11.06
C GLU A 92 -14.32 -5.48 9.98
N ARG A 93 -15.54 -5.80 9.59
CA ARG A 93 -15.79 -6.75 8.50
C ARG A 93 -15.19 -6.27 7.19
N LYS A 94 -15.36 -4.97 6.86
CA LYS A 94 -14.78 -4.38 5.65
C LYS A 94 -13.24 -4.43 5.68
N MET A 95 -12.63 -4.15 6.83
CA MET A 95 -11.17 -4.28 6.99
C MET A 95 -10.70 -5.72 6.79
N ASP A 96 -11.44 -6.72 7.27
CA ASP A 96 -11.10 -8.13 7.06
C ASP A 96 -11.24 -8.54 5.58
N GLU A 97 -12.24 -8.01 4.86
CA GLU A 97 -12.38 -8.20 3.40
C GLU A 97 -11.20 -7.59 2.64
N VAL A 98 -10.85 -6.33 2.94
CA VAL A 98 -9.70 -5.64 2.33
C VAL A 98 -8.40 -6.40 2.60
N ARG A 99 -8.19 -6.82 3.84
CA ARG A 99 -7.01 -7.61 4.22
C ARG A 99 -6.92 -8.93 3.45
N ALA A 100 -8.04 -9.62 3.28
CA ALA A 100 -8.08 -10.87 2.53
C ALA A 100 -7.73 -10.66 1.06
N GLU A 101 -8.16 -9.55 0.48
CA GLU A 101 -7.85 -9.20 -0.91
C GLU A 101 -6.39 -8.78 -1.05
N MET A 102 -5.88 -7.89 -0.20
CA MET A 102 -4.46 -7.53 -0.15
C MET A 102 -3.55 -8.76 -0.05
N ARG A 103 -3.93 -9.75 0.75
CA ARG A 103 -3.19 -11.00 0.83
C ARG A 103 -3.19 -11.77 -0.48
N ARG A 104 -4.34 -11.83 -1.18
CA ARG A 104 -4.44 -12.55 -2.46
C ARG A 104 -3.57 -11.91 -3.54
N THR A 105 -3.64 -10.59 -3.69
CA THR A 105 -2.81 -9.84 -4.64
C THR A 105 -1.33 -9.95 -4.29
N ARG A 106 -0.96 -9.77 -3.03
CA ARG A 106 0.42 -9.97 -2.57
C ARG A 106 0.99 -11.33 -2.92
N LEU A 107 0.23 -12.41 -2.71
CA LEU A 107 0.68 -13.76 -3.02
C LEU A 107 0.92 -13.99 -4.52
N GLN A 108 0.22 -13.27 -5.40
CA GLN A 108 0.51 -13.29 -6.83
C GLN A 108 1.74 -12.45 -7.18
N LEU A 109 1.86 -11.23 -6.61
CA LEU A 109 3.04 -10.38 -6.79
C LEU A 109 4.33 -11.07 -6.31
N GLU A 110 4.29 -11.85 -5.23
CA GLU A 110 5.44 -12.65 -4.75
C GLU A 110 5.92 -13.70 -5.76
N ARG A 111 5.09 -14.07 -6.74
CA ARG A 111 5.41 -15.06 -7.79
C ARG A 111 5.87 -14.41 -9.09
N VAL A 112 5.68 -13.10 -9.26
CA VAL A 112 6.07 -12.38 -10.48
C VAL A 112 7.58 -12.20 -10.50
N GLN A 113 8.20 -12.61 -11.61
CA GLN A 113 9.62 -12.46 -11.87
C GLN A 113 9.85 -12.01 -13.31
N LEU A 114 9.77 -10.70 -13.53
CA LEU A 114 10.06 -10.12 -14.83
C LEU A 114 11.57 -10.17 -15.08
N GLY A 115 11.96 -10.81 -16.17
CA GLY A 115 13.37 -10.85 -16.60
C GLY A 115 13.83 -9.47 -17.10
N ALA A 116 15.14 -9.28 -17.20
CA ALA A 116 15.74 -8.04 -17.69
C ALA A 116 15.15 -7.63 -19.06
N GLY A 117 14.75 -6.36 -19.20
CA GLY A 117 14.15 -5.79 -20.40
C GLY A 117 12.71 -6.26 -20.67
N ARG A 118 12.05 -6.90 -19.71
CA ARG A 118 10.63 -7.25 -19.78
C ARG A 118 9.82 -6.30 -18.91
N SER A 119 8.75 -5.77 -19.47
CA SER A 119 7.81 -4.89 -18.77
C SER A 119 6.38 -5.18 -19.18
N LEU A 120 5.43 -4.82 -18.32
CA LEU A 120 4.00 -4.74 -18.63
C LEU A 120 3.62 -3.27 -18.82
N ARG A 121 3.18 -2.93 -20.02
CA ARG A 121 2.75 -1.56 -20.33
C ARG A 121 1.37 -1.25 -19.80
N ILE A 122 1.26 -0.15 -19.06
CA ILE A 122 -0.01 0.38 -18.55
C ILE A 122 -0.17 1.86 -18.85
N ALA A 123 -1.41 2.34 -18.93
CA ALA A 123 -1.75 3.77 -19.01
C ALA A 123 -2.89 4.07 -18.04
N PRO A 124 -2.58 4.38 -16.75
CA PRO A 124 -3.61 4.54 -15.73
C PRO A 124 -4.63 5.64 -16.04
N GLY A 125 -4.24 6.71 -16.73
CA GLY A 125 -5.15 7.77 -17.18
C GLY A 125 -6.23 7.31 -18.18
N GLN A 126 -6.09 6.10 -18.74
CA GLN A 126 -7.07 5.48 -19.63
C GLN A 126 -8.06 4.56 -18.87
N TRP A 127 -7.87 4.35 -17.56
CA TRP A 127 -8.74 3.48 -16.77
C TRP A 127 -9.96 4.25 -16.30
N GLN A 128 -11.09 3.94 -16.91
CA GLN A 128 -12.38 4.54 -16.57
C GLN A 128 -13.19 3.58 -15.71
N VAL A 129 -13.41 3.95 -14.46
CA VAL A 129 -14.04 3.10 -13.46
C VAL A 129 -15.12 3.89 -12.74
N ASP A 130 -16.35 3.36 -12.76
CA ASP A 130 -17.45 3.82 -11.93
C ASP A 130 -17.13 3.49 -10.46
N LEU A 131 -16.55 4.44 -9.74
CA LEU A 131 -16.02 4.26 -8.39
C LEU A 131 -17.11 4.33 -7.32
N ASP A 132 -18.18 5.07 -7.59
CA ASP A 132 -19.25 5.25 -6.62
C ASP A 132 -20.44 4.29 -6.86
N GLY A 133 -20.44 3.60 -8.00
CA GLY A 133 -21.40 2.54 -8.33
C GLY A 133 -22.78 3.06 -8.69
N ASP A 134 -22.88 4.28 -9.24
CA ASP A 134 -24.17 4.85 -9.68
C ASP A 134 -24.52 4.51 -11.14
N GLY A 135 -23.59 3.92 -11.88
CA GLY A 135 -23.75 3.47 -13.26
C GLY A 135 -23.37 4.53 -14.29
N GLU A 136 -22.91 5.71 -13.86
CA GLU A 136 -22.43 6.78 -14.71
C GLU A 136 -20.94 7.04 -14.45
N LEU A 137 -20.24 7.63 -15.43
CA LEU A 137 -18.85 8.04 -15.27
C LEU A 137 -18.81 9.55 -15.16
N SER A 138 -18.67 10.06 -13.95
CA SER A 138 -18.42 11.48 -13.70
C SER A 138 -17.03 11.91 -14.21
N VAL A 139 -16.79 13.22 -14.27
CA VAL A 139 -15.50 13.75 -14.73
C VAL A 139 -14.36 13.28 -13.85
N TRP A 140 -14.52 13.30 -12.52
CA TRP A 140 -13.47 12.87 -11.60
C TRP A 140 -13.17 11.37 -11.70
N GLU A 141 -14.14 10.52 -11.95
CA GLU A 141 -13.94 9.08 -12.11
C GLU A 141 -13.19 8.72 -13.38
N ARG A 142 -13.44 9.44 -14.48
CA ARG A 142 -12.70 9.26 -15.75
C ARG A 142 -11.22 9.54 -15.59
N HIS A 143 -10.84 10.37 -14.62
CA HIS A 143 -9.47 10.84 -14.44
C HIS A 143 -8.86 10.44 -13.09
N PHE A 144 -9.55 9.60 -12.32
CA PHE A 144 -9.13 9.22 -10.97
C PHE A 144 -7.73 8.60 -10.93
N PHE A 145 -7.42 7.76 -11.91
CA PHE A 145 -6.12 7.08 -12.01
C PHE A 145 -5.09 7.85 -12.84
N ALA A 146 -5.43 9.03 -13.35
CA ALA A 146 -4.48 9.85 -14.10
C ALA A 146 -3.35 10.35 -13.17
N LEU A 147 -2.13 10.40 -13.71
CA LEU A 147 -0.97 10.83 -12.95
C LEU A 147 -0.89 12.36 -12.87
N PRO A 148 -0.61 12.93 -11.69
CA PRO A 148 -0.33 14.36 -11.60
C PRO A 148 0.88 14.74 -12.46
N LYS A 149 0.78 15.84 -13.21
CA LYS A 149 1.92 16.38 -13.97
C LYS A 149 3.05 16.77 -13.04
N ARG A 150 4.28 16.46 -13.43
CA ARG A 150 5.46 16.99 -12.78
C ARG A 150 5.41 18.53 -12.84
N ARG A 151 5.40 19.18 -11.69
CA ARG A 151 5.61 20.61 -11.54
C ARG A 151 6.78 20.83 -10.58
N HIS A 152 7.46 21.96 -10.73
CA HIS A 152 8.38 22.47 -9.70
C HIS A 152 7.55 22.70 -8.42
N GLY A 153 7.64 21.78 -7.48
CA GLY A 153 6.81 21.73 -6.30
C GLY A 153 6.08 20.39 -6.16
N GLU A 154 5.40 20.21 -5.06
CA GLU A 154 4.71 18.97 -4.70
C GLU A 154 3.58 18.62 -5.69
N PRO A 155 3.32 17.32 -5.96
CA PRO A 155 2.17 16.90 -6.72
C PRO A 155 0.91 17.42 -6.01
N GLN A 156 0.11 18.20 -6.71
CA GLN A 156 -1.19 18.63 -6.20
C GLN A 156 -2.17 17.47 -6.35
N PHE A 157 -2.37 16.72 -5.31
CA PHE A 157 -3.52 15.84 -5.21
C PHE A 157 -4.77 16.74 -5.09
N GLY A 158 -5.37 17.05 -6.22
CA GLY A 158 -6.56 17.89 -6.26
C GLY A 158 -7.75 17.18 -5.61
N MET A 159 -8.61 17.96 -4.96
CA MET A 159 -9.96 17.50 -4.61
C MET A 159 -10.69 17.10 -5.90
N PRO A 160 -11.61 16.12 -5.84
CA PRO A 160 -12.45 15.78 -6.99
C PRO A 160 -13.06 17.04 -7.59
N SER A 161 -12.99 17.16 -8.90
CA SER A 161 -13.51 18.32 -9.63
C SER A 161 -14.40 17.84 -10.78
N ASP A 162 -15.48 18.56 -11.03
CA ASP A 162 -16.33 18.32 -12.19
C ASP A 162 -15.86 19.10 -13.43
N ASP A 163 -14.77 19.87 -13.30
CA ASP A 163 -14.15 20.60 -14.42
C ASP A 163 -13.11 19.71 -15.11
N ALA A 164 -13.43 19.23 -16.34
CA ALA A 164 -12.50 18.45 -17.15
C ALA A 164 -11.20 19.22 -17.45
N GLY A 165 -11.27 20.55 -17.63
CA GLY A 165 -10.09 21.39 -17.85
C GLY A 165 -9.17 21.46 -16.63
N HIS A 166 -9.66 21.16 -15.42
CA HIS A 166 -8.82 20.99 -14.23
C HIS A 166 -7.86 19.81 -14.43
N TYR A 167 -8.39 18.65 -14.86
CA TYR A 167 -7.57 17.45 -15.06
C TYR A 167 -6.58 17.63 -16.20
N GLU A 168 -6.99 18.21 -17.34
CA GLU A 168 -6.08 18.50 -18.45
C GLU A 168 -4.92 19.40 -18.03
N ARG A 169 -5.14 20.37 -17.16
CA ARG A 169 -4.10 21.31 -16.69
C ARG A 169 -3.15 20.65 -15.68
N HIS A 170 -3.65 19.76 -14.81
CA HIS A 170 -2.92 19.28 -13.64
C HIS A 170 -2.46 17.84 -13.74
N TYR A 171 -3.03 17.04 -14.66
CA TYR A 171 -2.75 15.61 -14.79
C TYR A 171 -2.24 15.27 -16.19
N ASP A 172 -1.38 14.28 -16.27
CA ASP A 172 -0.98 13.65 -17.52
C ASP A 172 -1.94 12.47 -17.79
N LEU A 173 -2.91 12.75 -18.67
CA LEU A 173 -3.95 11.79 -19.03
C LEU A 173 -3.44 10.68 -19.96
N ASN A 174 -2.27 10.88 -20.57
CA ASN A 174 -1.67 9.97 -21.54
C ASN A 174 -0.37 9.33 -21.01
N ALA A 175 -0.07 9.51 -19.74
CA ALA A 175 1.10 8.88 -19.13
C ALA A 175 1.07 7.37 -19.34
N VAL A 176 2.19 6.84 -19.84
CA VAL A 176 2.42 5.41 -20.02
C VAL A 176 3.53 5.01 -19.07
N ILE A 177 3.34 3.88 -18.41
CA ILE A 177 4.34 3.25 -17.52
C ILE A 177 4.67 1.89 -18.10
N ASP A 178 5.93 1.58 -18.22
CA ASP A 178 6.42 0.25 -18.57
C ASP A 178 6.87 -0.45 -17.29
N LEU A 179 5.91 -1.08 -16.56
CA LEU A 179 6.16 -1.72 -15.26
C LEU A 179 7.15 -2.87 -15.40
N ASP A 180 8.28 -2.75 -14.75
CA ASP A 180 9.34 -3.74 -14.72
C ASP A 180 9.44 -4.46 -13.34
N GLN A 181 10.55 -5.15 -13.06
CA GLN A 181 10.74 -5.88 -11.80
C GLN A 181 10.84 -4.94 -10.59
N SER A 182 11.35 -3.73 -10.75
CA SER A 182 11.43 -2.77 -9.66
C SER A 182 10.03 -2.30 -9.25
N ASP A 183 9.15 -2.08 -10.20
CA ASP A 183 7.76 -1.68 -9.96
C ASP A 183 6.94 -2.79 -9.32
N VAL A 184 7.21 -4.05 -9.69
CA VAL A 184 6.64 -5.22 -9.00
C VAL A 184 7.06 -5.25 -7.53
N LEU A 185 8.33 -4.97 -7.23
CA LEU A 185 8.83 -4.89 -5.85
C LEU A 185 8.20 -3.72 -5.10
N TRP A 186 7.98 -2.59 -5.76
CA TRP A 186 7.26 -1.45 -5.20
C TRP A 186 5.82 -1.84 -4.81
N ALA A 187 5.05 -2.40 -5.73
CA ALA A 187 3.69 -2.86 -5.46
C ALA A 187 3.66 -3.92 -4.34
N LEU A 188 4.58 -4.89 -4.38
CA LEU A 188 4.68 -5.94 -3.36
C LEU A 188 4.96 -5.37 -1.96
N SER A 189 5.85 -4.40 -1.87
CA SER A 189 6.20 -3.73 -0.61
C SER A 189 4.97 -3.01 -0.03
N TYR A 190 4.20 -2.27 -0.85
CA TYR A 190 2.94 -1.66 -0.45
C TYR A 190 1.93 -2.68 0.09
N HIS A 191 1.74 -3.79 -0.60
CA HIS A 191 0.84 -4.86 -0.15
C HIS A 191 1.26 -5.43 1.21
N GLN A 192 2.57 -5.62 1.42
CA GLN A 192 3.11 -6.11 2.68
C GLN A 192 2.88 -5.12 3.82
N PHE A 193 3.07 -3.83 3.59
CA PHE A 193 2.84 -2.79 4.60
C PHE A 193 1.35 -2.60 4.89
N ILE A 194 0.49 -2.48 3.88
CA ILE A 194 -0.94 -2.28 4.07
C ILE A 194 -1.57 -3.49 4.75
N GLU A 195 -1.29 -4.71 4.28
CA GLU A 195 -1.77 -5.93 4.94
C GLU A 195 -1.28 -6.01 6.40
N GLY A 196 0.01 -5.69 6.64
CA GLY A 196 0.60 -5.64 7.96
C GLY A 196 -0.07 -4.61 8.87
N LEU A 197 -0.37 -3.42 8.36
CA LEU A 197 -1.09 -2.38 9.08
C LEU A 197 -2.52 -2.81 9.42
N LEU A 198 -3.25 -3.40 8.48
CA LEU A 198 -4.60 -3.92 8.71
C LEU A 198 -4.60 -5.02 9.77
N ILE A 199 -3.63 -5.94 9.74
CA ILE A 199 -3.45 -6.95 10.78
C ILE A 199 -3.17 -6.30 12.13
N ASN A 200 -2.33 -5.25 12.16
CA ASN A 200 -2.02 -4.52 13.40
C ASN A 200 -3.26 -3.85 13.99
N ILE A 201 -4.06 -3.16 13.17
CA ILE A 201 -5.31 -2.53 13.63
C ILE A 201 -6.28 -3.60 14.14
N ARG A 202 -6.41 -4.72 13.43
CA ARG A 202 -7.30 -5.83 13.82
C ARG A 202 -6.85 -6.59 15.09
N ALA A 203 -5.66 -6.29 15.61
CA ALA A 203 -5.25 -6.80 16.92
C ALA A 203 -6.06 -6.17 18.07
N PHE A 204 -6.64 -5.01 17.85
CA PHE A 204 -7.35 -4.22 18.85
C PHE A 204 -8.85 -4.14 18.52
N ASP A 205 -9.66 -4.12 19.56
CA ASP A 205 -11.05 -3.68 19.52
C ASP A 205 -11.12 -2.24 20.02
N VAL A 206 -12.05 -1.45 19.46
CA VAL A 206 -12.27 -0.05 19.82
C VAL A 206 -13.53 0.06 20.68
N ASP A 207 -13.38 0.49 21.93
CA ASP A 207 -14.50 0.89 22.80
C ASP A 207 -14.70 2.41 22.67
N LEU A 208 -15.61 2.81 21.79
CA LEU A 208 -15.89 4.23 21.52
C LEU A 208 -16.51 4.94 22.74
N GLN A 209 -17.31 4.24 23.55
CA GLN A 209 -17.96 4.81 24.73
C GLN A 209 -16.93 5.14 25.82
N ARG A 210 -15.98 4.24 26.05
CA ARG A 210 -14.89 4.45 27.02
C ARG A 210 -13.68 5.14 26.44
N ARG A 211 -13.64 5.32 25.12
CA ARG A 211 -12.47 5.82 24.37
C ARG A 211 -11.20 4.99 24.68
N GLU A 212 -11.35 3.69 24.59
CA GLU A 212 -10.28 2.75 24.86
C GLU A 212 -10.00 1.86 23.67
N LEU A 213 -8.74 1.48 23.51
CA LEU A 213 -8.30 0.35 22.70
C LEU A 213 -8.13 -0.86 23.61
N VAL A 214 -8.67 -2.00 23.21
CA VAL A 214 -8.53 -3.27 23.92
C VAL A 214 -7.73 -4.22 23.07
N LEU A 215 -6.57 -4.67 23.52
CA LEU A 215 -5.80 -5.69 22.80
C LEU A 215 -6.56 -7.02 22.87
N ALA A 216 -7.32 -7.32 21.82
CA ALA A 216 -8.16 -8.52 21.78
C ALA A 216 -7.41 -9.74 21.22
N ARG A 217 -6.51 -9.52 20.24
CA ARG A 217 -5.86 -10.59 19.47
C ARG A 217 -4.35 -10.40 19.40
N PRO A 218 -3.61 -10.61 20.52
CA PRO A 218 -2.16 -10.34 20.57
C PRO A 218 -1.34 -11.15 19.55
N ALA A 219 -1.82 -12.32 19.11
CA ALA A 219 -1.17 -13.11 18.08
C ALA A 219 -1.07 -12.37 16.73
N LEU A 220 -2.01 -11.48 16.42
CA LEU A 220 -1.99 -10.68 15.20
C LEU A 220 -0.82 -9.68 15.18
N LEU A 221 -0.40 -9.17 16.35
CA LEU A 221 0.78 -8.28 16.42
C LEU A 221 2.04 -8.99 15.91
N ARG A 222 2.27 -10.26 16.28
CA ARG A 222 3.41 -11.02 15.76
C ARG A 222 3.32 -11.24 14.24
N GLN A 223 2.11 -11.48 13.72
CA GLN A 223 1.91 -11.61 12.27
C GLN A 223 2.19 -10.28 11.55
N ALA A 224 1.70 -9.17 12.08
CA ALA A 224 1.95 -7.82 11.57
C ALA A 224 3.47 -7.51 11.54
N HIS A 225 4.18 -7.82 12.65
CA HIS A 225 5.62 -7.65 12.73
C HIS A 225 6.36 -8.40 11.62
N GLY A 226 6.04 -9.68 11.42
CA GLY A 226 6.68 -10.47 10.36
C GLY A 226 6.40 -9.93 8.95
N LEU A 227 5.18 -9.45 8.69
CA LEU A 227 4.79 -8.94 7.39
C LEU A 227 5.41 -7.57 7.09
N ILE A 228 5.36 -6.64 8.03
CA ILE A 228 6.00 -5.33 7.92
C ILE A 228 7.52 -5.49 7.77
N GLY A 229 8.14 -6.42 8.51
CA GLY A 229 9.57 -6.73 8.35
C GLY A 229 9.92 -7.22 6.93
N ARG A 230 9.04 -8.02 6.31
CA ARG A 230 9.20 -8.38 4.89
C ARG A 230 9.05 -7.17 3.98
N GLY A 231 8.10 -6.26 4.26
CA GLY A 231 7.95 -5.00 3.54
C GLY A 231 9.23 -4.17 3.53
N LEU A 232 9.85 -4.00 4.69
CA LEU A 232 11.15 -3.30 4.81
C LEU A 232 12.24 -3.97 3.97
N ALA A 233 12.33 -5.31 4.02
CA ALA A 233 13.30 -6.05 3.21
C ALA A 233 13.01 -5.94 1.70
N THR A 234 11.73 -5.94 1.31
CA THR A 234 11.32 -5.77 -0.09
C THR A 234 11.62 -4.35 -0.58
N SER A 235 11.38 -3.32 0.24
CA SER A 235 11.74 -1.94 -0.07
C SER A 235 13.27 -1.76 -0.27
N GLY A 236 14.09 -2.49 0.49
CA GLY A 236 15.54 -2.54 0.26
C GLY A 236 15.90 -3.14 -1.10
N ARG A 237 15.27 -4.27 -1.47
CA ARG A 237 15.47 -4.89 -2.79
C ARG A 237 14.97 -4.00 -3.93
N LEU A 238 13.83 -3.33 -3.75
CA LEU A 238 13.30 -2.34 -4.69
C LEU A 238 14.36 -1.27 -4.97
N ARG A 239 14.89 -0.62 -3.91
CA ARG A 239 15.90 0.41 -4.04
C ARG A 239 17.13 -0.08 -4.81
N ASP A 240 17.60 -1.28 -4.51
CA ASP A 240 18.77 -1.85 -5.19
C ASP A 240 18.45 -2.22 -6.65
N ALA A 241 17.22 -2.66 -6.96
CA ALA A 241 16.76 -2.91 -8.32
C ALA A 241 16.76 -1.63 -9.15
N VAL A 242 16.11 -0.56 -8.66
CA VAL A 242 16.09 0.76 -9.34
C VAL A 242 17.52 1.28 -9.59
N LEU A 243 18.44 1.13 -8.63
CA LEU A 243 19.82 1.58 -8.81
C LEU A 243 20.63 0.72 -9.81
N ALA A 244 20.16 -0.49 -10.11
CA ALA A 244 20.78 -1.39 -11.06
C ALA A 244 20.22 -1.27 -12.48
N GLU A 245 19.12 -0.54 -12.66
CA GLU A 245 18.51 -0.33 -13.99
C GLU A 245 19.42 0.40 -14.96
N THR A 246 19.35 0.00 -16.22
CA THR A 246 20.21 0.52 -17.28
C THR A 246 19.46 1.13 -18.46
N ASP A 247 18.16 0.88 -18.57
CA ASP A 247 17.28 1.49 -19.55
C ASP A 247 16.62 2.77 -19.01
N ASP A 248 15.77 3.42 -19.83
CA ASP A 248 15.14 4.70 -19.49
C ASP A 248 13.79 4.77 -20.25
N GLN A 249 12.87 3.83 -19.93
CA GLN A 249 11.62 3.64 -20.67
C GLN A 249 10.38 3.80 -19.81
N ASN A 250 9.87 5.04 -19.68
CA ASN A 250 8.62 5.32 -18.97
C ASN A 250 8.62 4.77 -17.54
N GLU A 251 9.70 5.01 -16.82
CA GLU A 251 9.94 4.49 -15.47
C GLU A 251 8.95 5.04 -14.45
N TRP A 252 8.39 4.16 -13.62
CA TRP A 252 7.63 4.61 -12.47
C TRP A 252 8.56 5.19 -11.42
N ILE A 253 9.47 4.40 -10.86
CA ILE A 253 10.51 4.91 -9.97
C ILE A 253 11.84 4.92 -10.70
N SER A 254 12.31 6.09 -11.12
CA SER A 254 13.51 6.23 -11.93
C SER A 254 14.79 6.27 -11.10
N HIS A 255 15.84 5.67 -11.63
CA HIS A 255 17.22 5.94 -11.21
C HIS A 255 17.56 7.43 -11.41
N PRO A 256 18.35 8.07 -10.54
CA PRO A 256 18.68 9.52 -10.64
C PRO A 256 19.31 9.97 -11.97
N ARG A 257 19.78 9.04 -12.80
CA ARG A 257 20.35 9.33 -14.14
C ARG A 257 19.33 9.18 -15.28
N GLN A 258 18.18 8.58 -15.02
CA GLN A 258 17.10 8.43 -16.01
C GLN A 258 16.32 9.74 -16.13
N VAL A 259 15.83 10.04 -17.33
CA VAL A 259 15.10 11.29 -17.63
C VAL A 259 13.63 11.05 -17.99
N ASN A 260 13.27 9.81 -18.36
CA ASN A 260 11.93 9.44 -18.82
C ASN A 260 11.06 8.85 -17.68
N SER A 261 11.23 9.34 -16.46
CA SER A 261 10.36 8.97 -15.37
C SER A 261 8.99 9.64 -15.46
N VAL A 262 7.95 8.87 -15.27
CA VAL A 262 6.56 9.34 -15.18
C VAL A 262 6.11 9.60 -13.74
N PHE A 263 6.94 9.22 -12.77
CA PHE A 263 6.64 9.45 -11.35
C PHE A 263 6.48 10.94 -11.06
N PRO A 264 5.41 11.37 -10.40
CA PRO A 264 5.10 12.80 -10.25
C PRO A 264 6.09 13.57 -9.35
N ILE A 265 6.88 12.87 -8.54
CA ILE A 265 7.87 13.45 -7.63
C ILE A 265 9.26 13.22 -8.20
N PRO A 266 10.04 14.27 -8.52
CA PRO A 266 11.42 14.08 -8.97
C PRO A 266 12.27 13.50 -7.85
N LEU A 267 13.06 12.47 -8.18
CA LEU A 267 13.95 11.78 -7.26
C LEU A 267 15.41 12.13 -7.57
N GLU A 268 16.14 12.48 -6.55
CA GLU A 268 17.56 12.83 -6.64
C GLU A 268 18.44 11.75 -5.98
N ALA A 269 19.73 11.72 -6.29
CA ALA A 269 20.68 10.79 -5.68
C ALA A 269 20.70 10.86 -4.14
N ALA A 270 20.48 12.06 -3.58
CA ALA A 270 20.39 12.27 -2.13
C ALA A 270 19.18 11.55 -1.51
N ASP A 271 18.09 11.40 -2.27
CA ASP A 271 16.89 10.71 -1.82
C ASP A 271 17.14 9.22 -1.65
N PHE A 272 17.83 8.58 -2.58
CA PHE A 272 18.24 7.17 -2.48
C PHE A 272 19.17 6.90 -1.30
N THR A 273 20.02 7.86 -0.95
CA THR A 273 20.85 7.77 0.26
C THR A 273 19.97 7.86 1.51
N THR A 274 19.04 8.81 1.55
CA THR A 274 18.08 8.98 2.64
C THR A 274 17.21 7.73 2.81
N TRP A 275 16.71 7.17 1.72
CA TRP A 275 15.93 5.94 1.72
C TRP A 275 16.70 4.80 2.42
N ARG A 276 17.95 4.57 2.03
CA ARG A 276 18.79 3.56 2.70
C ARG A 276 18.93 3.80 4.20
N VAL A 277 19.26 5.04 4.58
CA VAL A 277 19.43 5.39 6.00
C VAL A 277 18.12 5.17 6.77
N MET A 278 16.97 5.52 6.17
CA MET A 278 15.65 5.28 6.79
C MET A 278 15.40 3.80 6.99
N LEU A 279 15.61 2.96 5.96
CA LEU A 279 15.43 1.51 6.07
C LEU A 279 16.32 0.90 7.15
N ASP A 280 17.59 1.32 7.21
CA ASP A 280 18.54 0.87 8.23
C ASP A 280 18.07 1.24 9.64
N GLN A 281 17.64 2.50 9.85
CA GLN A 281 17.16 2.98 11.15
C GLN A 281 15.84 2.35 11.58
N VAL A 282 14.87 2.28 10.66
CA VAL A 282 13.60 1.59 10.94
C VAL A 282 13.85 0.11 11.20
N GLY A 283 14.73 -0.52 10.42
CA GLY A 283 15.08 -1.93 10.58
C GLY A 283 15.70 -2.25 11.95
N VAL A 284 16.62 -1.43 12.45
CA VAL A 284 17.21 -1.67 13.79
C VAL A 284 16.22 -1.48 14.92
N LEU A 285 15.26 -0.54 14.78
CA LEU A 285 14.15 -0.36 15.72
C LEU A 285 13.15 -1.53 15.64
N TRP A 286 12.80 -1.94 14.42
CA TRP A 286 11.85 -3.01 14.16
C TRP A 286 12.31 -4.37 14.71
N HIS A 287 13.60 -4.62 14.66
CA HIS A 287 14.19 -5.84 15.19
C HIS A 287 14.64 -5.73 16.67
N GLY A 288 14.37 -4.63 17.36
CA GLY A 288 14.68 -4.43 18.77
C GLY A 288 16.18 -4.32 19.05
N ARG A 289 17.00 -4.06 18.05
CA ARG A 289 18.46 -3.84 18.22
C ARG A 289 18.76 -2.44 18.76
N HIS A 290 17.90 -1.47 18.47
CA HIS A 290 17.97 -0.11 18.99
C HIS A 290 16.64 0.26 19.63
N LEU A 291 16.64 1.24 20.49
CA LEU A 291 15.46 1.81 21.13
C LEU A 291 15.09 3.13 20.47
N LEU A 292 13.79 3.39 20.36
CA LEU A 292 13.30 4.67 19.88
C LEU A 292 13.51 5.73 20.97
N PRO A 293 14.23 6.83 20.71
CA PRO A 293 14.36 7.92 21.66
C PRO A 293 13.00 8.61 21.87
N THR A 294 12.63 8.81 23.14
CA THR A 294 11.37 9.46 23.53
C THR A 294 11.60 10.73 24.35
N THR A 295 12.76 11.35 24.22
CA THR A 295 13.09 12.59 24.93
C THR A 295 12.41 13.79 24.29
N ALA A 296 11.95 14.73 25.14
CA ALA A 296 11.43 16.03 24.69
C ALA A 296 12.49 16.73 23.84
N GLY A 297 12.18 17.05 22.59
CA GLY A 297 13.09 17.66 21.63
C GLY A 297 13.27 16.87 20.33
N ALA A 298 12.77 15.65 20.22
CA ALA A 298 12.60 15.02 18.94
C ALA A 298 11.52 15.80 18.17
N GLY A 299 11.91 16.62 17.21
CA GLY A 299 11.00 17.37 16.36
C GLY A 299 10.20 16.46 15.42
N GLY A 300 9.20 17.00 14.75
CA GLY A 300 8.42 16.30 13.73
C GLY A 300 7.30 15.40 14.26
N LEU A 301 6.87 14.44 13.44
CA LEU A 301 5.76 13.51 13.74
C LEU A 301 5.94 12.76 15.07
N LEU A 302 7.20 12.49 15.48
CA LEU A 302 7.54 11.83 16.74
C LEU A 302 7.65 12.81 17.92
N GLY A 303 7.77 14.11 17.70
CA GLY A 303 7.79 15.14 18.77
C GLY A 303 6.44 15.33 19.47
N SER A 304 5.36 14.91 18.85
CA SER A 304 4.02 14.84 19.48
C SER A 304 3.87 13.64 20.44
N LEU A 305 4.75 12.67 20.38
CA LEU A 305 4.90 11.65 21.42
C LEU A 305 5.63 12.32 22.60
N ALA A 306 4.90 12.96 23.50
CA ALA A 306 5.40 13.43 24.79
C ALA A 306 6.31 12.36 25.41
N PRO A 307 7.27 12.71 26.33
CA PRO A 307 8.22 11.74 26.84
C PRO A 307 7.50 10.52 27.40
N VAL A 308 7.49 9.46 26.57
CA VAL A 308 6.79 8.20 26.89
C VAL A 308 7.62 7.42 27.91
N CYS A 309 8.96 7.48 27.76
CA CYS A 309 9.88 6.73 28.63
C CYS A 309 10.59 7.65 29.62
N PRO A 310 10.87 7.16 30.86
CA PRO A 310 11.73 7.86 31.83
C PRO A 310 13.11 8.17 31.27
N ALA A 311 13.79 9.13 31.89
CA ALA A 311 15.18 9.48 31.54
C ALA A 311 16.09 8.23 31.57
N GLY A 312 16.97 8.10 30.59
CA GLY A 312 17.87 6.95 30.42
C GLY A 312 17.21 5.69 29.88
N GLN A 313 15.97 5.78 29.41
CA GLN A 313 15.25 4.70 28.75
C GLN A 313 14.83 5.11 27.34
N GLY A 314 14.56 4.11 26.49
CA GLY A 314 13.97 4.26 25.16
C GLY A 314 12.84 3.26 24.94
N LEU A 315 12.00 3.52 23.95
CA LEU A 315 10.87 2.65 23.63
C LEU A 315 11.35 1.48 22.77
N ASP A 316 11.09 0.26 23.24
CA ASP A 316 11.34 -0.98 22.51
C ASP A 316 10.14 -1.32 21.64
N ILE A 317 10.20 -0.91 20.36
CA ILE A 317 9.12 -1.17 19.40
C ILE A 317 8.94 -2.68 19.18
N ALA A 318 10.03 -3.43 19.03
CA ALA A 318 9.95 -4.87 18.80
C ALA A 318 9.25 -5.63 19.93
N LYS A 319 9.43 -5.19 21.18
CA LYS A 319 8.80 -5.82 22.35
C LYS A 319 7.27 -5.80 22.27
N LEU A 320 6.67 -4.70 21.76
CA LEU A 320 5.21 -4.61 21.59
C LEU A 320 4.68 -5.74 20.70
N TYR A 321 5.42 -6.07 19.67
CA TYR A 321 5.02 -7.05 18.66
C TYR A 321 5.40 -8.49 19.03
N LEU A 322 6.62 -8.68 19.53
CA LEU A 322 7.18 -10.02 19.80
C LEU A 322 6.76 -10.58 21.15
N GLN A 323 6.56 -9.69 22.12
CA GLN A 323 6.13 -10.02 23.49
C GLN A 323 4.91 -9.15 23.88
N PRO A 324 3.80 -9.26 23.10
CA PRO A 324 2.66 -8.40 23.33
C PRO A 324 2.08 -8.63 24.73
N PRO A 325 1.46 -7.59 25.31
CA PRO A 325 0.67 -7.74 26.52
C PRO A 325 -0.42 -8.82 26.39
N PRO A 326 -0.95 -9.35 27.49
CA PRO A 326 -2.03 -10.33 27.43
C PRO A 326 -3.30 -9.74 26.79
N ALA A 327 -4.12 -10.62 26.22
CA ALA A 327 -5.44 -10.23 25.72
C ALA A 327 -6.27 -9.57 26.83
N GLY A 328 -7.08 -8.58 26.47
CA GLY A 328 -7.87 -7.77 27.41
C GLY A 328 -7.11 -6.56 27.99
N THR A 329 -5.81 -6.39 27.69
CA THR A 329 -5.09 -5.16 28.05
C THR A 329 -5.75 -3.96 27.41
N ARG A 330 -6.03 -2.92 28.21
CA ARG A 330 -6.72 -1.69 27.80
C ARG A 330 -5.77 -0.51 27.78
N ALA A 331 -5.94 0.35 26.79
CA ALA A 331 -5.23 1.61 26.65
C ALA A 331 -6.23 2.72 26.33
N SER A 332 -6.28 3.77 27.12
CA SER A 332 -7.10 4.94 26.82
C SER A 332 -6.55 5.66 25.60
N LEU A 333 -7.42 6.02 24.64
CA LEU A 333 -7.04 6.83 23.47
C LEU A 333 -6.46 8.19 23.88
N ASN A 334 -6.87 8.72 25.04
CA ASN A 334 -6.36 9.97 25.59
C ASN A 334 -5.03 9.82 26.35
N ARG A 335 -4.59 8.57 26.63
CA ARG A 335 -3.41 8.24 27.43
C ARG A 335 -2.55 7.16 26.78
N LEU A 336 -2.56 7.07 25.47
CA LEU A 336 -1.71 6.12 24.71
C LEU A 336 -0.24 6.14 25.18
N PRO A 337 0.40 7.32 25.40
CA PRO A 337 1.77 7.36 25.89
C PRO A 337 1.97 6.60 27.20
N ALA A 338 1.02 6.70 28.16
CA ALA A 338 1.12 5.98 29.44
C ALA A 338 1.05 4.45 29.28
N ALA A 339 0.24 3.95 28.34
CA ALA A 339 0.17 2.52 28.02
C ALA A 339 1.48 1.97 27.45
N LEU A 340 2.24 2.81 26.75
CA LEU A 340 3.53 2.42 26.14
C LEU A 340 4.68 2.38 27.16
N THR A 341 4.53 2.90 28.39
CA THR A 341 5.61 2.91 29.39
C THR A 341 6.12 1.52 29.75
N THR A 342 5.26 0.48 29.63
CA THR A 342 5.65 -0.92 29.83
C THR A 342 6.63 -1.44 28.78
N MET A 343 6.76 -0.74 27.66
CA MET A 343 7.67 -1.05 26.56
C MET A 343 9.01 -0.32 26.69
N CYS A 344 9.15 0.56 27.69
CA CYS A 344 10.40 1.26 27.93
C CYS A 344 11.49 0.30 28.45
N ARG A 345 12.70 0.46 27.94
CA ARG A 345 13.89 -0.28 28.34
C ARG A 345 15.02 0.69 28.67
N LYS A 346 15.87 0.29 29.61
CA LYS A 346 17.08 1.01 29.92
C LYS A 346 18.02 1.00 28.71
N VAL A 347 18.55 2.16 28.39
CA VAL A 347 19.59 2.31 27.36
C VAL A 347 20.88 1.69 27.87
N ASP A 348 21.44 0.76 27.11
CA ASP A 348 22.69 0.07 27.40
C ASP A 348 23.50 -0.18 26.11
N ALA A 349 24.67 -0.80 26.23
CA ALA A 349 25.53 -1.08 25.06
C ALA A 349 24.90 -2.07 24.08
N ALA A 350 24.03 -2.97 24.55
CA ALA A 350 23.33 -3.94 23.69
C ALA A 350 22.10 -3.33 23.00
N HIS A 351 21.53 -2.28 23.60
CA HIS A 351 20.30 -1.61 23.12
C HIS A 351 20.50 -0.07 23.17
N PRO A 352 21.33 0.49 22.28
CA PRO A 352 21.53 1.92 22.18
C PRO A 352 20.30 2.63 21.59
N LEU A 353 20.23 3.94 21.73
CA LEU A 353 19.23 4.74 21.04
C LEU A 353 19.53 4.82 19.53
N SER A 354 18.50 4.77 18.71
CA SER A 354 18.65 5.01 17.29
C SER A 354 18.75 6.51 17.01
N PRO A 355 19.80 7.00 16.34
CA PRO A 355 19.80 8.37 15.85
C PRO A 355 18.76 8.51 14.75
N LEU A 356 17.77 9.38 14.94
CA LEU A 356 16.82 9.70 13.88
C LEU A 356 17.53 10.50 12.77
N PRO A 357 17.28 10.19 11.47
CA PRO A 357 17.89 10.92 10.38
C PRO A 357 17.50 12.41 10.43
N GLY A 358 18.47 13.30 10.59
CA GLY A 358 18.23 14.74 10.71
C GLY A 358 17.57 15.38 9.47
N ARG A 359 17.56 14.72 8.31
CA ARG A 359 16.81 15.15 7.13
C ARG A 359 15.32 14.84 7.30
N LEU A 360 14.96 13.67 7.82
CA LEU A 360 13.56 13.34 8.14
C LEU A 360 12.99 14.34 9.16
N GLU A 361 13.81 14.73 10.13
CA GLU A 361 13.44 15.73 11.13
C GLU A 361 13.26 17.13 10.51
N ARG A 362 14.10 17.57 9.59
CA ARG A 362 13.96 18.86 8.89
C ARG A 362 12.78 18.88 7.94
N ASP A 363 12.61 17.81 7.16
CA ASP A 363 11.55 17.73 6.15
C ASP A 363 10.17 17.52 6.77
N THR A 364 10.10 16.98 8.00
CA THR A 364 8.83 16.85 8.75
C THR A 364 8.56 18.04 9.68
N ALA A 365 9.58 18.77 10.16
CA ALA A 365 9.40 19.87 11.10
C ALA A 365 8.84 21.16 10.46
N GLY A 366 8.97 21.34 9.15
CA GLY A 366 8.49 22.51 8.40
C GLY A 366 7.33 22.21 7.46
N ALA A 367 6.93 20.95 7.35
CA ALA A 367 5.99 20.49 6.36
C ALA A 367 4.59 20.36 6.95
N THR A 368 3.65 21.04 6.36
CA THR A 368 2.24 20.60 6.38
C THR A 368 2.24 19.12 6.00
N GLY A 369 1.44 18.27 6.66
CA GLY A 369 1.50 16.80 6.58
C GLY A 369 1.62 16.14 5.18
N MET A 370 1.57 16.93 4.10
CA MET A 370 1.76 16.52 2.71
C MET A 370 3.21 16.18 2.34
N SER A 371 4.21 16.85 2.92
CA SER A 371 5.62 16.51 2.62
C SER A 371 6.08 15.25 3.35
N ALA A 372 5.47 14.90 4.48
CA ALA A 372 5.67 13.60 5.11
C ALA A 372 5.08 12.46 4.26
N LEU A 373 3.94 12.71 3.58
CA LEU A 373 3.35 11.78 2.63
C LEU A 373 4.27 11.50 1.44
N ARG A 374 5.12 12.46 1.02
CA ARG A 374 6.13 12.25 -0.02
C ARG A 374 7.00 11.02 0.26
N TYR A 375 7.50 10.87 1.49
CA TYR A 375 8.31 9.72 1.87
C TYR A 375 7.48 8.44 2.00
N LEU A 376 6.24 8.52 2.45
CA LEU A 376 5.33 7.37 2.49
C LEU A 376 4.99 6.85 1.10
N TYR A 377 4.76 7.74 0.12
CA TYR A 377 4.51 7.35 -1.27
C TYR A 377 5.74 6.78 -1.96
N TRP A 378 6.91 7.14 -1.50
CA TRP A 378 8.16 6.84 -2.19
C TRP A 378 8.99 5.76 -1.52
N VAL A 379 9.06 5.77 -0.20
CA VAL A 379 9.84 4.77 0.57
C VAL A 379 8.99 3.54 0.90
N ASN A 380 7.68 3.58 0.61
CA ASN A 380 6.66 2.65 1.07
C ASN A 380 6.38 2.80 2.56
#